data_98a5fdbada5c2cf841c39ee9db2c2ad1
#
_entry.id   98a5fdbada5c2cf841c39ee9db2c2ad1
#
_cell.length_a   1.000
_cell.length_b   1.000
_cell.length_c   1.000
_cell.angle_alpha   90.00
_cell.angle_beta   90.00
_cell.angle_gamma   90.00
#
_symmetry.space_group_name_H-M   'P 1'
#
loop_
_entity.id
_entity.type
_entity.pdbx_description
1 polymer ?
#
loop_
_entity_poly.entity_id
_entity_poly.type
_entity_poly.pdbx_seq_one_letter_code
_entity_poly.pdbx_strand_id
1 'polypeptide(L)'
;MNDKPLFNIFLSSIHQNAGKTTISLGLFKALKDRKQQISFMKPVGQQVVPVGKHSIDKDSYLIGEVFQCRRRFKDMSPVTIGKGDTQKYILNPDKEKIRDSIEKAFKSLIKDR
;
A
#
# COMPACT_ATOMS: atom_id res chain seq x y z
N MET A 1 -13.30 -20.57 -5.06
CA MET A 1 -13.35 -19.26 -5.73
C MET A 1 -14.29 -18.35 -4.97
N ASN A 2 -13.88 -17.13 -4.74
CA ASN A 2 -14.65 -16.18 -3.95
C ASN A 2 -15.55 -15.35 -4.86
N ASP A 3 -16.86 -15.59 -4.79
CA ASP A 3 -17.84 -14.92 -5.66
C ASP A 3 -18.33 -13.58 -5.09
N LYS A 4 -17.74 -13.13 -3.97
CA LYS A 4 -18.09 -11.83 -3.39
C LYS A 4 -17.60 -10.69 -4.27
N PRO A 5 -18.41 -9.64 -4.46
CA PRO A 5 -17.98 -8.50 -5.24
C PRO A 5 -16.77 -7.81 -4.60
N LEU A 6 -15.87 -7.32 -5.45
CA LEU A 6 -14.69 -6.58 -5.01
C LEU A 6 -15.01 -5.10 -4.96
N PHE A 7 -14.84 -4.50 -3.80
CA PHE A 7 -14.98 -3.07 -3.62
C PHE A 7 -13.61 -2.45 -3.35
N ASN A 8 -13.31 -1.37 -4.05
CA ASN A 8 -12.09 -0.64 -3.87
C ASN A 8 -12.41 0.72 -3.28
N ILE A 9 -11.66 1.10 -2.24
CA ILE A 9 -11.76 2.41 -1.63
C ILE A 9 -10.44 3.13 -1.82
N PHE A 10 -10.49 4.31 -2.42
CA PHE A 10 -9.31 5.14 -2.65
C PHE A 10 -9.35 6.33 -1.69
N LEU A 11 -8.29 6.44 -0.87
CA LEU A 11 -8.14 7.55 0.08
C LEU A 11 -7.09 8.52 -0.45
N SER A 12 -7.46 9.78 -0.54
CA SER A 12 -6.59 10.83 -1.04
C SER A 12 -6.69 12.07 -0.15
N SER A 13 -5.65 12.88 -0.15
CA SER A 13 -5.64 14.14 0.59
C SER A 13 -5.05 15.23 -0.27
N ILE A 14 -5.37 16.49 0.06
CA ILE A 14 -4.91 17.65 -0.68
C ILE A 14 -3.41 17.88 -0.46
N HIS A 15 -2.90 17.54 0.73
CA HIS A 15 -1.49 17.71 1.06
C HIS A 15 -1.06 16.64 2.05
N GLN A 16 0.26 16.50 2.24
CA GLN A 16 0.83 15.54 3.17
C GLN A 16 0.40 15.83 4.61
N ASN A 17 0.32 14.78 5.39
CA ASN A 17 0.01 14.84 6.82
C ASN A 17 -1.36 15.42 7.14
N ALA A 18 -2.32 15.21 6.23
CA ALA A 18 -3.70 15.68 6.41
C ALA A 18 -4.59 14.67 7.15
N GLY A 19 -4.00 13.72 7.89
CA GLY A 19 -4.74 12.72 8.65
C GLY A 19 -5.11 11.48 7.88
N LYS A 20 -4.61 11.31 6.68
CA LYS A 20 -4.92 10.17 5.81
C LYS A 20 -4.55 8.83 6.47
N THR A 21 -3.42 8.76 7.13
CA THR A 21 -2.97 7.55 7.81
C THR A 21 -3.91 7.17 8.94
N THR A 22 -4.32 8.14 9.74
CA THR A 22 -5.25 7.92 10.85
C THR A 22 -6.60 7.40 10.35
N ILE A 23 -7.11 7.99 9.29
CA ILE A 23 -8.38 7.58 8.68
C ILE A 23 -8.25 6.17 8.10
N SER A 24 -7.12 5.87 7.45
CA SER A 24 -6.85 4.55 6.89
C SER A 24 -6.85 3.47 7.97
N LEU A 25 -6.19 3.74 9.09
CA LEU A 25 -6.15 2.81 10.22
C LEU A 25 -7.55 2.56 10.80
N GLY A 26 -8.31 3.63 11.01
CA GLY A 26 -9.65 3.52 11.55
C GLY A 26 -10.60 2.78 10.63
N LEU A 27 -10.53 3.06 9.33
CA LEU A 27 -11.36 2.38 8.34
C LEU A 27 -11.00 0.90 8.24
N PHE A 28 -9.70 0.59 8.21
CA PHE A 28 -9.22 -0.79 8.16
C PHE A 28 -9.73 -1.57 9.37
N LYS A 29 -9.60 -0.98 10.57
CA LYS A 29 -10.08 -1.61 11.79
C LYS A 29 -11.59 -1.82 11.76
N ALA A 30 -12.36 -0.82 11.35
CA ALA A 30 -13.80 -0.91 11.31
C ALA A 30 -14.28 -2.02 10.38
N LEU A 31 -13.67 -2.14 9.21
CA LEU A 31 -14.02 -3.18 8.26
C LEU A 31 -13.60 -4.56 8.76
N LYS A 32 -12.44 -4.65 9.40
CA LYS A 32 -11.96 -5.91 9.97
C LYS A 32 -12.85 -6.36 11.12
N ASP A 33 -13.28 -5.45 11.97
CA ASP A 33 -14.20 -5.76 13.08
C ASP A 33 -15.55 -6.28 12.56
N ARG A 34 -15.93 -5.89 11.35
CA ARG A 34 -17.14 -6.40 10.69
C ARG A 34 -16.88 -7.68 9.92
N LYS A 35 -15.75 -8.31 10.15
CA LYS A 35 -15.34 -9.58 9.53
C LYS A 35 -15.26 -9.50 8.01
N GLN A 36 -14.97 -8.33 7.48
CA GLN A 36 -14.69 -8.17 6.05
C GLN A 36 -13.28 -8.61 5.75
N GLN A 37 -13.10 -9.26 4.61
CA GLN A 37 -11.76 -9.55 4.10
C GLN A 37 -11.23 -8.30 3.42
N ILE A 38 -10.16 -7.77 3.96
CA ILE A 38 -9.65 -6.47 3.57
C ILE A 38 -8.14 -6.52 3.35
N SER A 39 -7.69 -5.78 2.35
CA SER A 39 -6.27 -5.57 2.07
C SER A 39 -6.00 -4.09 1.92
N PHE A 40 -4.76 -3.71 2.16
CA PHE A 40 -4.30 -2.34 2.05
C PHE A 40 -3.15 -2.28 1.05
N MET A 41 -3.12 -1.23 0.24
CA MET A 41 -1.98 -0.97 -0.63
C MET A 41 -1.77 0.53 -0.75
N LYS A 42 -0.50 0.93 -0.65
CA LYS A 42 -0.06 2.26 -1.03
C LYS A 42 0.79 2.11 -2.28
N PRO A 43 0.23 2.40 -3.46
CA PRO A 43 0.89 2.09 -4.73
C PRO A 43 2.27 2.70 -4.88
N VAL A 44 2.42 3.96 -4.47
CA VAL A 44 3.71 4.66 -4.52
C VAL A 44 3.94 5.33 -3.17
N GLY A 45 5.01 4.94 -2.50
CA GLY A 45 5.38 5.50 -1.20
C GLY A 45 6.67 6.29 -1.28
N GLN A 46 6.71 7.44 -0.60
CA GLN A 46 7.89 8.29 -0.54
C GLN A 46 8.58 8.28 0.83
N GLN A 47 7.86 7.89 1.88
CA GLN A 47 8.41 7.76 3.22
C GLN A 47 8.54 6.27 3.52
N VAL A 48 9.77 5.79 3.64
CA VAL A 48 10.04 4.37 3.75
C VAL A 48 10.73 4.02 5.06
N VAL A 49 10.49 2.79 5.51
CA VAL A 49 11.22 2.20 6.63
C VAL A 49 11.90 0.91 6.15
N PRO A 50 13.08 0.60 6.67
CA PRO A 50 13.77 -0.64 6.30
C PRO A 50 13.12 -1.83 7.01
N VAL A 51 12.84 -2.87 6.23
CA VAL A 51 12.35 -4.14 6.77
C VAL A 51 13.18 -5.26 6.13
N GLY A 52 14.17 -5.74 6.85
CA GLY A 52 15.13 -6.69 6.29
C GLY A 52 15.89 -6.06 5.13
N LYS A 53 15.83 -6.66 3.96
CA LYS A 53 16.47 -6.16 2.75
C LYS A 53 15.57 -5.25 1.92
N HIS A 54 14.36 -4.98 2.40
CA HIS A 54 13.38 -4.22 1.65
C HIS A 54 13.10 -2.87 2.28
N SER A 55 12.66 -1.94 1.45
CA SER A 55 12.15 -0.64 1.90
C SER A 55 10.65 -0.66 1.72
N ILE A 56 9.94 -0.44 2.81
CA ILE A 56 8.47 -0.51 2.83
C ILE A 56 7.93 0.86 3.18
N ASP A 57 6.89 1.28 2.49
CA ASP A 57 6.23 2.54 2.81
C ASP A 57 5.75 2.57 4.26
N LYS A 58 5.93 3.70 4.89
CA LYS A 58 5.63 3.90 6.31
C LYS A 58 4.19 3.53 6.66
N ASP A 59 3.22 3.92 5.83
CA ASP A 59 1.82 3.63 6.09
C ASP A 59 1.53 2.13 5.97
N SER A 60 2.08 1.49 4.94
CA SER A 60 1.95 0.04 4.77
C SER A 60 2.60 -0.71 5.92
N TYR A 61 3.75 -0.22 6.38
CA TYR A 61 4.43 -0.80 7.54
C TYR A 61 3.54 -0.73 8.79
N LEU A 62 2.95 0.44 9.03
CA LEU A 62 2.09 0.65 10.19
C LEU A 62 0.86 -0.26 10.15
N ILE A 63 0.18 -0.33 9.03
CA ILE A 63 -0.98 -1.21 8.84
C ILE A 63 -0.58 -2.67 9.07
N GLY A 64 0.55 -3.08 8.51
CA GLY A 64 1.02 -4.45 8.64
C GLY A 64 1.38 -4.84 10.06
N GLU A 65 1.96 -3.90 10.82
CA GLU A 65 2.30 -4.16 12.22
C GLU A 65 1.04 -4.20 13.11
N VAL A 66 0.14 -3.24 12.93
CA VAL A 66 -1.06 -3.16 13.77
C VAL A 66 -2.00 -4.33 13.52
N PHE A 67 -2.16 -4.74 12.27
CA PHE A 67 -3.11 -5.80 11.90
C PHE A 67 -2.46 -7.14 11.56
N GLN A 68 -1.17 -7.28 11.88
CA GLN A 68 -0.44 -8.55 11.77
C GLN A 68 -0.43 -9.14 10.36
N CYS A 69 -0.20 -8.30 9.35
CA CYS A 69 -0.08 -8.74 7.96
C CYS A 69 1.31 -8.46 7.39
N ARG A 70 2.37 -8.68 8.17
CA ARG A 70 3.75 -8.38 7.80
C ARG A 70 4.22 -9.12 6.54
N ARG A 71 3.76 -10.34 6.34
CA ARG A 71 4.17 -11.14 5.17
C ARG A 71 3.68 -10.55 3.86
N ARG A 72 2.77 -9.57 3.91
CA ARG A 72 2.22 -8.92 2.73
C ARG A 72 2.84 -7.56 2.44
N PHE A 73 3.87 -7.18 3.19
CA PHE A 73 4.47 -5.84 3.06
C PHE A 73 4.87 -5.49 1.61
N LYS A 74 5.46 -6.43 0.88
CA LYS A 74 5.91 -6.15 -0.49
C LYS A 74 4.74 -5.84 -1.42
N ASP A 75 3.64 -6.55 -1.26
CA ASP A 75 2.44 -6.30 -2.07
C ASP A 75 1.69 -5.06 -1.62
N MET A 76 1.77 -4.74 -0.32
CA MET A 76 1.16 -3.54 0.23
C MET A 76 1.93 -2.28 -0.15
N SER A 77 3.20 -2.42 -0.52
CA SER A 77 4.09 -1.31 -0.86
C SER A 77 4.93 -1.66 -2.10
N PRO A 78 4.29 -1.77 -3.28
CA PRO A 78 4.97 -2.26 -4.47
C PRO A 78 6.01 -1.31 -5.05
N VAL A 79 5.82 -0.01 -4.92
CA VAL A 79 6.75 0.98 -5.45
C VAL A 79 7.12 1.97 -4.34
N THR A 80 8.41 2.08 -4.06
CA THR A 80 8.92 3.06 -3.11
C THR A 80 9.92 3.97 -3.79
N ILE A 81 9.76 5.26 -3.56
CA ILE A 81 10.65 6.29 -4.09
C ILE A 81 11.39 6.89 -2.90
N GLY A 82 12.66 6.53 -2.76
CA GLY A 82 13.47 7.02 -1.65
C GLY A 82 13.79 8.49 -1.79
N LYS A 83 14.33 9.03 -0.70
CA LYS A 83 14.75 10.43 -0.66
C LYS A 83 15.85 10.65 -1.71
N GLY A 84 15.62 11.59 -2.63
CA GLY A 84 16.55 11.86 -3.73
C GLY A 84 16.24 11.11 -5.02
N ASP A 85 15.36 10.12 -4.99
CA ASP A 85 15.01 9.36 -6.18
C ASP A 85 13.92 10.03 -7.02
N THR A 86 13.22 11.00 -6.48
CA THR A 86 12.12 11.68 -7.17
C THR A 86 12.59 12.31 -8.48
N GLN A 87 13.73 12.99 -8.44
CA GLN A 87 14.30 13.62 -9.62
C GLN A 87 14.64 12.58 -10.69
N LYS A 88 15.21 11.46 -10.28
CA LYS A 88 15.54 10.36 -11.17
C LYS A 88 14.30 9.81 -11.87
N TYR A 89 13.20 9.67 -11.13
CA TYR A 89 11.94 9.21 -11.71
C TYR A 89 11.32 10.24 -12.67
N ILE A 90 11.47 11.53 -12.37
CA ILE A 90 10.97 12.59 -13.24
C ILE A 90 11.75 12.63 -14.55
N LEU A 91 13.09 12.50 -14.48
CA LEU A 91 13.95 12.57 -15.64
C LEU A 91 13.92 11.32 -16.52
N ASN A 92 13.68 10.17 -15.91
CA ASN A 92 13.71 8.89 -16.64
C ASN A 92 12.61 7.97 -16.11
N PRO A 93 11.33 8.32 -16.31
CA PRO A 93 10.22 7.54 -15.76
C PRO A 93 10.01 6.27 -16.57
N ASP A 94 10.11 5.12 -15.90
CA ASP A 94 9.70 3.85 -16.47
C ASP A 94 8.26 3.57 -16.01
N LYS A 95 7.31 4.21 -16.68
CA LYS A 95 5.91 4.16 -16.33
C LYS A 95 5.33 2.75 -16.43
N GLU A 96 5.77 1.99 -17.42
CA GLU A 96 5.27 0.62 -17.61
C GLU A 96 5.73 -0.29 -16.49
N LYS A 97 6.98 -0.18 -16.08
CA LYS A 97 7.53 -0.97 -14.98
C LYS A 97 6.81 -0.67 -13.66
N ILE A 98 6.57 0.61 -13.39
CA ILE A 98 5.84 1.04 -12.20
C ILE A 98 4.42 0.49 -12.23
N ARG A 99 3.73 0.65 -13.35
CA ARG A 99 2.37 0.16 -13.54
C ARG A 99 2.28 -1.35 -13.35
N ASP A 100 3.22 -2.08 -13.96
CA ASP A 100 3.24 -3.53 -13.86
C ASP A 100 3.47 -4.01 -12.42
N SER A 101 4.35 -3.32 -11.69
CA SER A 101 4.61 -3.65 -10.28
C SER A 101 3.36 -3.45 -9.43
N ILE A 102 2.65 -2.36 -9.64
CA ILE A 102 1.42 -2.05 -8.90
C ILE A 102 0.33 -3.06 -9.24
N GLU A 103 0.15 -3.35 -10.53
CA GLU A 103 -0.86 -4.29 -10.98
C GLU A 103 -0.62 -5.70 -10.43
N LYS A 104 0.62 -6.15 -10.47
CA LYS A 104 1.00 -7.46 -9.94
C LYS A 104 0.73 -7.55 -8.44
N ALA A 105 1.10 -6.51 -7.69
CA ALA A 105 0.85 -6.46 -6.26
C ALA A 105 -0.63 -6.47 -5.95
N PHE A 106 -1.41 -5.69 -6.68
CA PHE A 106 -2.86 -5.63 -6.52
C PHE A 106 -3.50 -6.99 -6.73
N LYS A 107 -3.13 -7.67 -7.80
CA LYS A 107 -3.65 -9.02 -8.10
C LYS A 107 -3.29 -10.02 -7.00
N SER A 108 -2.08 -9.91 -6.47
CA SER A 108 -1.63 -10.77 -5.37
C SER A 108 -2.45 -10.54 -4.11
N LEU A 109 -2.72 -9.28 -3.78
CA LEU A 109 -3.48 -8.94 -2.58
C LEU A 109 -4.93 -9.41 -2.65
N ILE A 110 -5.58 -9.26 -3.79
CA ILE A 110 -6.99 -9.68 -3.92
C ILE A 110 -7.15 -11.19 -4.01
N LYS A 111 -6.11 -11.89 -4.44
CA LYS A 111 -6.15 -13.35 -4.54
C LYS A 111 -6.25 -14.01 -3.17
N ASP A 112 -5.63 -13.43 -2.16
CA ASP A 112 -5.53 -14.01 -0.82
C ASP A 112 -6.59 -13.49 0.16
N ARG A 113 -7.51 -12.68 -0.31
CA ARG A 113 -8.54 -12.18 0.59
C ARG A 113 -9.71 -13.15 0.74
#